data_170e82315f8be68871ffa63d554b6717
#
_entry.id   170e82315f8be68871ffa63d554b6717
#
_cell.length_a   1.000
_cell.length_b   1.000
_cell.length_c   1.000
_cell.angle_alpha   90.00
_cell.angle_beta   90.00
_cell.angle_gamma   90.00
#
_symmetry.space_group_name_H-M   'P 1'
#
loop_
_entity.id
_entity.type
_entity.pdbx_description
1 polymer ?
#
loop_
_entity_poly.entity_id
_entity_poly.type
_entity_poly.pdbx_seq_one_letter_code
_entity_poly.pdbx_strand_id
1 'polypeptide(L)'
;MSERTQTARMDEGRFEALYEKYANDVLRVSYFYLGDRHQAEDVTQDVFVRLLTSAPDSEEGHEKPWLLKVALNRCRDIWRAAWVKRVVLGSPAMELAPAPDRMDENLEKQALLESIRRLPTDFRDVILLHYYQGYGIAEIAEMLRVPEGTISSRLSRGRKKLEDILKERDAQ
;
A
#
# COMPACT_ATOMS: atom_id res chain seq x y z
N MET A 1 -2.51 43.42 -4.89
CA MET A 1 -1.57 42.56 -5.63
C MET A 1 -1.74 41.14 -5.08
N SER A 2 -2.45 40.33 -5.82
CA SER A 2 -2.67 38.94 -5.44
C SER A 2 -1.46 38.15 -5.94
N GLU A 3 -0.56 37.80 -5.05
CA GLU A 3 0.38 36.73 -5.31
C GLU A 3 -0.43 35.43 -5.37
N ARG A 4 -0.79 35.05 -6.58
CA ARG A 4 -1.22 33.69 -6.84
C ARG A 4 -0.04 32.79 -6.53
N THR A 5 -0.13 32.07 -5.45
CA THR A 5 0.70 30.90 -5.19
C THR A 5 0.55 30.00 -6.41
N GLN A 6 1.49 30.11 -7.35
CA GLN A 6 1.66 29.11 -8.40
C GLN A 6 2.08 27.84 -7.66
N THR A 7 1.12 26.98 -7.41
CA THR A 7 1.42 25.58 -7.12
C THR A 7 2.30 25.13 -8.28
N ALA A 8 3.57 24.91 -8.02
CA ALA A 8 4.52 24.51 -9.04
C ALA A 8 4.02 23.22 -9.66
N ARG A 9 3.46 23.34 -10.85
CA ARG A 9 3.03 22.20 -11.64
C ARG A 9 4.28 21.38 -11.94
N MET A 10 4.29 20.12 -11.57
CA MET A 10 5.43 19.24 -11.83
C MET A 10 5.79 19.28 -13.32
N ASP A 11 7.06 19.43 -13.61
CA ASP A 11 7.59 19.35 -14.97
C ASP A 11 7.30 17.98 -15.58
N GLU A 12 6.87 17.98 -16.84
CA GLU A 12 6.49 16.76 -17.56
C GLU A 12 7.63 15.72 -17.62
N GLY A 13 8.85 16.18 -17.87
CA GLY A 13 10.02 15.30 -17.91
C GLY A 13 10.32 14.65 -16.55
N ARG A 14 10.17 15.40 -15.46
CA ARG A 14 10.32 14.88 -14.11
C ARG A 14 9.21 13.88 -13.76
N PHE A 15 7.98 14.16 -14.14
CA PHE A 15 6.86 13.25 -13.96
C PHE A 15 7.10 11.92 -14.66
N GLU A 16 7.47 11.94 -15.94
CA GLU A 16 7.77 10.72 -16.70
C GLU A 16 8.88 9.90 -16.06
N ALA A 17 9.96 10.56 -15.60
CA ALA A 17 11.07 9.90 -14.93
C ALA A 17 10.63 9.20 -13.63
N LEU A 18 9.80 9.86 -12.82
CA LEU A 18 9.26 9.28 -11.58
C LEU A 18 8.27 8.14 -11.85
N TYR A 19 7.44 8.31 -12.88
CA TYR A 19 6.52 7.27 -13.31
C TYR A 19 7.27 6.00 -13.74
N GLU A 20 8.23 6.12 -14.64
CA GLU A 20 9.04 4.98 -15.10
C GLU A 20 9.77 4.30 -13.94
N LYS A 21 10.27 5.08 -13.00
CA LYS A 21 11.06 4.56 -11.88
C LYS A 21 10.21 3.87 -10.81
N TYR A 22 9.04 4.38 -10.50
CA TYR A 22 8.29 3.96 -9.31
C TYR A 22 6.89 3.40 -9.57
N ALA A 23 6.33 3.49 -10.77
CA ALA A 23 4.98 3.01 -11.04
C ALA A 23 4.82 1.52 -10.73
N ASN A 24 5.83 0.73 -11.06
CA ASN A 24 5.81 -0.70 -10.79
C ASN A 24 5.86 -1.02 -9.28
N ASP A 25 6.63 -0.29 -8.51
CA ASP A 25 6.65 -0.43 -7.03
C ASP A 25 5.31 -0.10 -6.42
N VAL A 26 4.69 0.99 -6.84
CA VAL A 26 3.35 1.40 -6.38
C VAL A 26 2.30 0.36 -6.76
N LEU A 27 2.34 -0.13 -7.99
CA LEU A 27 1.42 -1.16 -8.47
C LEU A 27 1.55 -2.46 -7.65
N ARG A 28 2.76 -2.93 -7.42
CA ARG A 28 3.01 -4.17 -6.67
C ARG A 28 2.58 -4.06 -5.21
N VAL A 29 2.92 -2.98 -4.52
CA VAL A 29 2.49 -2.77 -3.13
C VAL A 29 0.97 -2.73 -3.05
N SER A 30 0.31 -2.01 -3.95
CA SER A 30 -1.14 -1.93 -4.02
C SER A 30 -1.78 -3.28 -4.30
N TYR A 31 -1.21 -4.06 -5.20
CA TYR A 31 -1.65 -5.42 -5.49
C TYR A 31 -1.49 -6.35 -4.28
N PHE A 32 -0.35 -6.29 -3.60
CA PHE A 32 -0.12 -7.10 -2.40
C PHE A 32 -1.08 -6.74 -1.27
N TYR A 33 -1.44 -5.46 -1.18
CA TYR A 33 -2.40 -4.97 -0.19
C TYR A 33 -3.83 -5.43 -0.48
N LEU A 34 -4.28 -5.27 -1.72
CA LEU A 34 -5.68 -5.43 -2.12
C LEU A 34 -6.01 -6.81 -2.71
N GLY A 35 -5.04 -7.45 -3.35
CA GLY A 35 -5.24 -8.73 -4.02
C GLY A 35 -6.01 -8.65 -5.34
N ASP A 36 -6.25 -7.47 -5.85
CA ASP A 36 -6.99 -7.22 -7.08
C ASP A 36 -6.18 -6.30 -7.98
N ARG A 37 -5.86 -6.77 -9.18
CA ARG A 37 -5.04 -6.04 -10.14
C ARG A 37 -5.71 -4.76 -10.62
N HIS A 38 -7.01 -4.79 -10.92
CA HIS A 38 -7.73 -3.60 -11.39
C HIS A 38 -7.74 -2.51 -10.33
N GLN A 39 -8.00 -2.86 -9.09
CA GLN A 39 -7.93 -1.91 -7.97
C GLN A 39 -6.51 -1.37 -7.78
N ALA A 40 -5.49 -2.22 -7.92
CA ALA A 40 -4.10 -1.80 -7.83
C ALA A 40 -3.71 -0.83 -8.95
N GLU A 41 -4.17 -1.06 -10.16
CA GLU A 41 -3.98 -0.16 -11.29
C GLU A 41 -4.68 1.19 -11.05
N ASP A 42 -5.92 1.17 -10.54
CA ASP A 42 -6.66 2.39 -10.18
C ASP A 42 -5.95 3.20 -9.10
N VAL A 43 -5.43 2.53 -8.07
CA VAL A 43 -4.61 3.19 -7.03
C VAL A 43 -3.37 3.82 -7.64
N THR A 44 -2.68 3.11 -8.51
CA THR A 44 -1.48 3.61 -9.17
C THR A 44 -1.77 4.87 -9.97
N GLN A 45 -2.85 4.88 -10.75
CA GLN A 45 -3.30 6.07 -11.48
C GLN A 45 -3.62 7.23 -10.53
N ASP A 46 -4.38 6.99 -9.46
CA ASP A 46 -4.72 8.02 -8.47
C ASP A 46 -3.48 8.62 -7.81
N VAL A 47 -2.49 7.80 -7.48
CA VAL A 47 -1.22 8.25 -6.88
C VAL A 47 -0.47 9.20 -7.82
N PHE A 48 -0.35 8.83 -9.09
CA PHE A 48 0.37 9.66 -10.06
C PHE A 48 -0.41 10.90 -10.50
N VAL A 49 -1.74 10.87 -10.49
CA VAL A 49 -2.57 12.09 -10.64
C VAL A 49 -2.31 13.05 -9.47
N ARG A 50 -2.23 12.55 -8.25
CA ARG A 50 -1.87 13.38 -7.09
C ARG A 50 -0.45 13.93 -7.17
N LEU A 51 0.48 13.18 -7.72
CA LEU A 51 1.83 13.65 -7.96
C LEU A 51 1.83 14.87 -8.90
N LEU A 52 1.00 14.86 -9.95
CA LEU A 52 0.87 15.98 -10.88
C LEU A 52 0.23 17.23 -10.25
N THR A 53 -0.75 17.03 -9.37
CA THR A 53 -1.61 18.11 -8.87
C THR A 53 -1.21 18.63 -7.50
N SER A 54 -0.56 17.82 -6.69
CA SER A 54 -0.28 18.09 -5.28
C SER A 54 1.08 17.57 -4.85
N ALA A 55 2.04 17.52 -5.78
CA ALA A 55 3.39 17.09 -5.43
C ALA A 55 3.91 17.93 -4.26
N PRO A 56 4.42 17.30 -3.21
CA PRO A 56 5.08 18.05 -2.16
C PRO A 56 6.31 18.74 -2.73
N ASP A 57 6.63 19.92 -2.22
CA ASP A 57 7.95 20.54 -2.42
C ASP A 57 8.99 19.70 -1.68
N SER A 58 9.22 18.49 -2.19
CA SER A 58 10.13 17.57 -1.56
C SER A 58 11.49 17.61 -2.23
N GLU A 59 12.50 17.66 -1.39
CA GLU A 59 13.88 17.46 -1.81
C GLU A 59 14.02 16.15 -2.58
N GLU A 60 14.95 16.10 -3.52
CA GLU A 60 15.28 14.88 -4.25
C GLU A 60 15.53 13.72 -3.28
N GLY A 61 14.91 12.57 -3.55
CA GLY A 61 15.06 11.36 -2.76
C GLY A 61 13.88 11.03 -1.82
N HIS A 62 12.91 11.93 -1.65
CA HIS A 62 11.72 11.69 -0.82
C HIS A 62 10.47 11.33 -1.62
N GLU A 63 10.57 11.21 -2.92
CA GLU A 63 9.42 10.93 -3.80
C GLU A 63 8.84 9.54 -3.57
N LYS A 64 9.68 8.51 -3.50
CA LYS A 64 9.21 7.13 -3.30
C LYS A 64 8.45 6.94 -1.99
N PRO A 65 8.97 7.38 -0.82
CA PRO A 65 8.20 7.32 0.43
C PRO A 65 6.85 8.03 0.35
N TRP A 66 6.80 9.18 -0.30
CA TRP A 66 5.55 9.90 -0.49
C TRP A 66 4.56 9.12 -1.38
N LEU A 67 5.02 8.60 -2.51
CA LEU A 67 4.20 7.80 -3.42
C LEU A 67 3.62 6.55 -2.72
N LEU A 68 4.44 5.85 -1.95
CA LEU A 68 4.01 4.67 -1.20
C LEU A 68 3.02 5.01 -0.09
N LYS A 69 3.22 6.12 0.61
CA LYS A 69 2.28 6.58 1.63
C LYS A 69 0.92 6.91 1.03
N VAL A 70 0.88 7.63 -0.08
CA VAL A 70 -0.37 7.95 -0.79
C VAL A 70 -1.06 6.66 -1.25
N ALA A 71 -0.29 5.72 -1.80
CA ALA A 71 -0.81 4.42 -2.23
C ALA A 71 -1.42 3.63 -1.06
N LEU A 72 -0.72 3.53 0.06
CA LEU A 72 -1.21 2.82 1.24
C LEU A 72 -2.47 3.46 1.83
N ASN A 73 -2.53 4.77 1.90
CA ASN A 73 -3.73 5.48 2.34
C ASN A 73 -4.92 5.17 1.42
N ARG A 74 -4.71 5.17 0.13
CA ARG A 74 -5.77 4.84 -0.84
C ARG A 74 -6.19 3.38 -0.75
N CYS A 75 -5.26 2.46 -0.63
CA CYS A 75 -5.54 1.04 -0.42
C CYS A 75 -6.34 0.81 0.86
N ARG A 76 -5.98 1.48 1.93
CA ARG A 76 -6.70 1.41 3.20
C ARG A 76 -8.14 1.87 3.08
N ASP A 77 -8.37 2.97 2.37
CA ASP A 77 -9.72 3.48 2.13
C ASP A 77 -10.58 2.49 1.33
N ILE A 78 -10.03 1.92 0.29
CA ILE A 78 -10.70 0.89 -0.53
C ILE A 78 -11.03 -0.34 0.32
N TRP A 79 -10.09 -0.80 1.12
CA TRP A 79 -10.26 -1.95 2.00
C TRP A 79 -11.36 -1.72 3.04
N ARG A 80 -11.36 -0.54 3.67
CA ARG A 80 -12.40 -0.15 4.65
C ARG A 80 -13.77 -0.07 4.02
N ALA A 81 -13.89 0.52 2.84
CA ALA A 81 -15.15 0.60 2.11
C ALA A 81 -15.72 -0.79 1.79
N ALA A 82 -14.88 -1.71 1.35
CA ALA A 82 -15.27 -3.10 1.09
C ALA A 82 -15.69 -3.81 2.37
N TRP A 83 -15.01 -3.59 3.48
CA TRP A 83 -15.35 -4.16 4.78
C TRP A 83 -16.70 -3.67 5.30
N VAL A 84 -16.95 -2.35 5.20
CA VAL A 84 -18.24 -1.75 5.59
C VAL A 84 -19.38 -2.35 4.78
N LYS A 85 -19.22 -2.52 3.48
CA LYS A 85 -20.23 -3.18 2.63
C LYS A 85 -20.54 -4.61 3.09
N ARG A 86 -19.52 -5.39 3.49
CA ARG A 86 -19.73 -6.75 3.99
C ARG A 86 -20.50 -6.77 5.30
N VAL A 87 -20.13 -5.91 6.25
CA VAL A 87 -20.64 -5.95 7.62
C VAL A 87 -22.01 -5.25 7.72
N VAL A 88 -22.17 -4.08 7.11
CA VAL A 88 -23.35 -3.24 7.26
C VAL A 88 -24.46 -3.64 6.30
N LEU A 89 -24.15 -4.01 5.08
CA LEU A 89 -25.14 -4.34 4.04
C LEU A 89 -25.51 -5.82 3.99
N GLY A 90 -24.89 -6.65 4.84
CA GLY A 90 -25.18 -8.09 4.86
C GLY A 90 -24.95 -8.76 3.51
N SER A 91 -24.20 -8.14 2.62
CA SER A 91 -23.79 -8.80 1.39
C SER A 91 -23.05 -10.06 1.79
N PRO A 92 -23.48 -11.23 1.30
CA PRO A 92 -22.69 -12.43 1.50
C PRO A 92 -21.27 -12.06 1.08
N ALA A 93 -20.30 -12.50 1.88
CA ALA A 93 -18.92 -12.27 1.52
C ALA A 93 -18.83 -12.40 0.02
N MET A 94 -18.65 -11.30 -0.67
CA MET A 94 -18.03 -11.41 -1.95
C MET A 94 -16.74 -12.10 -1.57
N GLU A 95 -16.75 -13.41 -1.72
CA GLU A 95 -15.51 -14.10 -1.93
C GLU A 95 -14.80 -13.15 -2.86
N LEU A 96 -13.73 -12.58 -2.38
CA LEU A 96 -12.80 -11.91 -3.25
C LEU A 96 -12.44 -13.00 -4.23
N ALA A 97 -13.27 -13.10 -5.28
CA ALA A 97 -13.00 -14.01 -6.35
C ALA A 97 -11.58 -13.69 -6.76
N PRO A 98 -10.65 -14.62 -6.61
CA PRO A 98 -9.29 -14.33 -6.99
C PRO A 98 -9.38 -13.86 -8.42
N ALA A 99 -9.03 -12.59 -8.65
CA ALA A 99 -8.93 -12.09 -9.99
C ALA A 99 -8.04 -13.09 -10.74
N PRO A 100 -8.48 -13.64 -11.85
CA PRO A 100 -7.74 -14.70 -12.54
C PRO A 100 -6.39 -14.23 -13.05
N ASP A 101 -6.10 -12.95 -12.97
CA ASP A 101 -4.86 -12.34 -13.43
C ASP A 101 -3.86 -12.26 -12.27
N ARG A 102 -3.20 -13.38 -12.04
CA ARG A 102 -2.14 -13.47 -11.04
C ARG A 102 -0.88 -12.78 -11.56
N MET A 103 -0.47 -11.71 -10.89
CA MET A 103 0.80 -11.04 -11.19
C MET A 103 2.02 -11.90 -10.87
N ASP A 104 1.81 -13.02 -10.19
CA ASP A 104 2.86 -13.93 -9.78
C ASP A 104 2.31 -15.36 -9.73
N GLU A 105 2.91 -16.25 -10.53
CA GLU A 105 2.46 -17.65 -10.66
C GLU A 105 2.91 -18.55 -9.50
N ASN A 106 3.76 -18.04 -8.59
CA ASN A 106 4.25 -18.82 -7.47
C ASN A 106 3.17 -19.00 -6.39
N LEU A 107 2.69 -20.23 -6.22
CA LEU A 107 1.66 -20.60 -5.26
C LEU A 107 2.02 -20.28 -3.80
N GLU A 108 3.29 -20.46 -3.42
CA GLU A 108 3.75 -20.16 -2.07
C GLU A 108 3.69 -18.65 -1.78
N LYS A 109 4.07 -17.85 -2.76
CA LYS A 109 3.99 -16.40 -2.66
C LYS A 109 2.55 -15.91 -2.61
N GLN A 110 1.67 -16.47 -3.43
CA GLN A 110 0.23 -16.17 -3.38
C GLN A 110 -0.35 -16.49 -2.00
N ALA A 111 0.03 -17.61 -1.44
CA ALA A 111 -0.36 -18.02 -0.11
C ALA A 111 0.07 -17.04 0.99
N LEU A 112 1.31 -16.59 0.92
CA LEU A 112 1.83 -15.58 1.84
C LEU A 112 1.07 -14.25 1.70
N LEU A 113 0.82 -13.81 0.47
CA LEU A 113 0.10 -12.57 0.20
C LEU A 113 -1.35 -12.62 0.71
N GLU A 114 -2.04 -13.74 0.53
CA GLU A 114 -3.37 -13.94 1.11
C GLU A 114 -3.34 -13.86 2.64
N SER A 115 -2.32 -14.43 3.26
CA SER A 115 -2.13 -14.36 4.72
C SER A 115 -1.85 -12.93 5.19
N ILE A 116 -1.06 -12.17 4.45
CA ILE A 116 -0.81 -10.73 4.72
C ILE A 116 -2.12 -9.94 4.65
N ARG A 117 -2.99 -10.23 3.68
CA ARG A 117 -4.31 -9.57 3.56
C ARG A 117 -5.27 -9.88 4.70
N ARG A 118 -5.04 -10.94 5.47
CA ARG A 118 -5.78 -11.25 6.69
C ARG A 118 -5.32 -10.47 7.91
N LEU A 119 -4.18 -9.80 7.84
CA LEU A 119 -3.70 -8.92 8.90
C LEU A 119 -4.56 -7.65 9.03
N PRO A 120 -4.73 -7.11 10.24
CA PRO A 120 -5.23 -5.74 10.41
C PRO A 120 -4.40 -4.75 9.58
N THR A 121 -5.05 -3.70 9.09
CA THR A 121 -4.43 -2.75 8.16
C THR A 121 -3.16 -2.09 8.73
N ASP A 122 -3.14 -1.78 10.03
CA ASP A 122 -1.96 -1.20 10.67
C ASP A 122 -0.74 -2.14 10.63
N PHE A 123 -0.96 -3.43 10.78
CA PHE A 123 0.12 -4.43 10.69
C PHE A 123 0.52 -4.69 9.24
N ARG A 124 -0.44 -4.70 8.35
CA ARG A 124 -0.20 -4.88 6.91
C ARG A 124 0.70 -3.79 6.35
N ASP A 125 0.43 -2.53 6.67
CA ASP A 125 1.23 -1.39 6.23
C ASP A 125 2.70 -1.54 6.60
N VAL A 126 2.98 -1.80 7.87
CA VAL A 126 4.37 -1.90 8.36
C VAL A 126 5.08 -3.15 7.84
N ILE A 127 4.38 -4.26 7.70
CA ILE A 127 4.92 -5.50 7.14
C ILE A 127 5.35 -5.27 5.68
N LEU A 128 4.50 -4.66 4.86
CA LEU A 128 4.83 -4.36 3.46
C LEU A 128 5.97 -3.36 3.34
N LEU A 129 5.96 -2.29 4.14
CA LEU A 129 7.02 -1.28 4.10
C LEU A 129 8.36 -1.81 4.56
N HIS A 130 8.39 -2.62 5.60
CA HIS A 130 9.64 -3.14 6.16
C HIS A 130 10.19 -4.32 5.35
N TYR A 131 9.40 -5.37 5.18
CA TYR A 131 9.87 -6.62 4.58
C TYR A 131 9.88 -6.60 3.05
N TYR A 132 8.92 -5.95 2.43
CA TYR A 132 8.87 -5.90 0.97
C TYR A 132 9.65 -4.72 0.38
N GLN A 133 9.52 -3.54 0.97
CA GLN A 133 10.19 -2.33 0.48
C GLN A 133 11.54 -2.04 1.16
N GLY A 134 11.85 -2.69 2.27
CA GLY A 134 13.14 -2.58 2.92
C GLY A 134 13.36 -1.33 3.78
N TYR A 135 12.29 -0.63 4.16
CA TYR A 135 12.41 0.54 5.04
C TYR A 135 12.69 0.15 6.48
N GLY A 136 13.55 0.92 7.14
CA GLY A 136 13.81 0.79 8.57
C GLY A 136 12.69 1.35 9.44
N ILE A 137 12.71 1.01 10.73
CA ILE A 137 11.69 1.45 11.69
C ILE A 137 11.59 2.98 11.75
N ALA A 138 12.73 3.67 11.81
CA ALA A 138 12.77 5.14 11.85
C ALA A 138 12.18 5.76 10.58
N GLU A 139 12.48 5.20 9.41
CA GLU A 139 11.95 5.67 8.13
C GLU A 139 10.44 5.47 8.03
N ILE A 140 9.94 4.32 8.47
CA ILE A 140 8.49 4.03 8.49
C ILE A 140 7.76 4.95 9.48
N ALA A 141 8.35 5.18 10.65
CA ALA A 141 7.81 6.11 11.64
C ALA A 141 7.64 7.52 11.07
N GLU A 142 8.63 8.00 10.33
CA GLU A 142 8.57 9.29 9.64
C GLU A 142 7.49 9.27 8.52
N MET A 143 7.46 8.24 7.70
CA MET A 143 6.48 8.09 6.61
C MET A 143 5.04 8.10 7.12
N LEU A 144 4.75 7.36 8.18
CA LEU A 144 3.41 7.18 8.73
C LEU A 144 3.06 8.20 9.82
N ARG A 145 4.01 9.02 10.24
CA ARG A 145 3.89 10.02 11.32
C ARG A 145 3.41 9.41 12.63
N VAL A 146 4.04 8.33 13.02
CA VAL A 146 3.82 7.67 14.31
C VAL A 146 5.17 7.43 15.02
N PRO A 147 5.19 7.28 16.35
CA PRO A 147 6.44 7.01 17.07
C PRO A 147 7.11 5.70 16.63
N GLU A 148 8.43 5.65 16.70
CA GLU A 148 9.21 4.44 16.37
C GLU A 148 8.78 3.24 17.21
N GLY A 149 8.48 3.45 18.49
CA GLY A 149 7.99 2.39 19.37
C GLY A 149 6.66 1.79 18.88
N THR A 150 5.80 2.59 18.26
CA THR A 150 4.55 2.11 17.63
C THR A 150 4.85 1.23 16.43
N ILE A 151 5.80 1.62 15.58
CA ILE A 151 6.21 0.80 14.42
C ILE A 151 6.83 -0.52 14.89
N SER A 152 7.75 -0.46 15.85
CA SER A 152 8.38 -1.65 16.41
C SER A 152 7.35 -2.63 17.00
N SER A 153 6.38 -2.12 17.73
CA SER A 153 5.28 -2.91 18.30
C SER A 153 4.39 -3.53 17.22
N ARG A 154 4.02 -2.74 16.21
CA ARG A 154 3.22 -3.24 15.08
C ARG A 154 3.94 -4.31 14.26
N LEU A 155 5.24 -4.16 14.03
CA LEU A 155 6.04 -5.18 13.36
C LEU A 155 6.11 -6.47 14.16
N SER A 156 6.36 -6.39 15.44
CA SER A 156 6.42 -7.56 16.33
C SER A 156 5.08 -8.30 16.38
N ARG A 157 4.01 -7.58 16.61
CA ARG A 157 2.64 -8.15 16.67
C ARG A 157 2.18 -8.65 15.30
N GLY A 158 2.49 -7.91 14.24
CA GLY A 158 2.16 -8.30 12.87
C GLY A 158 2.84 -9.59 12.45
N ARG A 159 4.13 -9.75 12.76
CA ARG A 159 4.87 -10.99 12.51
C ARG A 159 4.27 -12.18 13.25
N LYS A 160 3.96 -12.01 14.52
CA LYS A 160 3.37 -13.08 15.33
C LYS A 160 2.01 -13.50 14.77
N LYS A 161 1.17 -12.54 14.44
CA LYS A 161 -0.15 -12.81 13.87
C LYS A 161 -0.05 -13.48 12.50
N LEU A 162 0.88 -13.05 11.67
CA LEU A 162 1.14 -13.67 10.37
C LEU A 162 1.60 -15.13 10.53
N GLU A 163 2.48 -15.38 11.46
CA GLU A 163 2.94 -16.74 11.81
C GLU A 163 1.76 -17.64 12.24
N ASP A 164 0.88 -17.12 13.09
CA ASP A 164 -0.31 -17.86 13.53
C ASP A 164 -1.25 -18.17 12.35
N ILE A 165 -1.47 -17.22 11.45
CA ILE A 165 -2.29 -17.41 10.24
C ILE A 165 -1.69 -18.49 9.34
N LEU A 166 -0.38 -18.47 9.14
CA LEU A 166 0.33 -19.46 8.32
C LEU A 166 0.24 -20.86 8.94
N LYS A 167 0.39 -20.97 10.25
CA LYS A 167 0.26 -22.26 10.96
C LYS A 167 -1.16 -22.84 10.86
N GLU A 168 -2.18 -22.03 11.00
CA GLU A 168 -3.59 -22.46 10.82
C GLU A 168 -3.83 -23.00 9.41
N ARG A 169 -3.20 -22.41 8.43
CA ARG A 169 -3.30 -22.84 7.04
C ARG A 169 -2.62 -24.19 6.82
N ASP A 170 -1.42 -24.39 7.34
CA ASP A 170 -0.66 -25.64 7.19
C ASP A 170 -1.31 -26.81 7.93
N ALA A 171 -2.19 -26.52 8.91
CA ALA A 171 -2.95 -27.53 9.65
C ALA A 171 -4.23 -28.00 8.92
N GLN A 172 -4.61 -27.35 7.83
CA GLN A 172 -5.77 -27.72 7.00
C GLN A 172 -5.37 -28.54 5.78
#